data_6e46c857604206d227d06fadf0916f71
#
_entry.id   6e46c857604206d227d06fadf0916f71
#
_cell.length_a   1.000
_cell.length_b   1.000
_cell.length_c   1.000
_cell.angle_alpha   90.00
_cell.angle_beta   90.00
_cell.angle_gamma   90.00
#
_symmetry.space_group_name_H-M   'P 1'
#
loop_
_entity.id
_entity.type
_entity.pdbx_description
1 polymer ?
#
loop_
_entity_poly.entity_id
_entity_poly.type
_entity_poly.pdbx_seq_one_letter_code
_entity_poly.pdbx_strand_id
1 'polypeptide(L)'
;MDKLRLLFSVFCICVFASCGDNNDHVKETPRSVTIILSKQNSSSSYRHFIENIDPTIKINWINAYTTPLSQLTVELEDADGIILTGGVDIHPGLYGNAFDTIRCGTIDSKRDELETTLLDHALESGTPCLGVCRGLQFMNVYMGGSLHPHLPDTLSDIHRGKNGQSTEHEIYVTKALGA
;
A
#
# COMPACT_ATOMS: atom_id res chain seq x y z
N MET A 1 -32.32 -11.32 -30.26
CA MET A 1 -32.77 -9.92 -30.02
C MET A 1 -33.82 -9.99 -28.93
N ASP A 2 -33.42 -9.89 -27.67
CA ASP A 2 -34.35 -9.56 -26.60
C ASP A 2 -33.55 -9.09 -25.38
N LYS A 3 -33.88 -7.87 -24.97
CA LYS A 3 -33.21 -7.14 -23.90
C LYS A 3 -33.83 -7.61 -22.57
N LEU A 4 -33.07 -8.32 -21.77
CA LEU A 4 -33.44 -8.63 -20.39
C LEU A 4 -33.18 -7.39 -19.51
N ARG A 5 -34.24 -6.66 -19.23
CA ARG A 5 -34.27 -5.55 -18.25
C ARG A 5 -34.34 -6.17 -16.85
N LEU A 6 -33.27 -6.03 -16.08
CA LEU A 6 -33.27 -6.34 -14.66
C LEU A 6 -33.92 -5.18 -13.90
N LEU A 7 -35.14 -5.40 -13.42
CA LEU A 7 -35.86 -4.48 -12.52
C LEU A 7 -35.27 -4.55 -11.13
N PHE A 8 -34.59 -3.48 -10.70
CA PHE A 8 -34.27 -3.26 -9.29
C PHE A 8 -35.57 -2.83 -8.58
N SER A 9 -36.14 -3.75 -7.80
CA SER A 9 -37.22 -3.44 -6.89
C SER A 9 -36.65 -2.78 -5.65
N VAL A 10 -36.83 -1.47 -5.54
CA VAL A 10 -36.55 -0.71 -4.31
C VAL A 10 -37.65 -1.02 -3.32
N PHE A 11 -37.36 -1.87 -2.33
CA PHE A 11 -38.26 -2.13 -1.21
C PHE A 11 -38.08 -1.01 -0.17
N CYS A 12 -38.95 -0.02 -0.25
CA CYS A 12 -39.02 1.06 0.73
C CYS A 12 -39.71 0.54 1.99
N ILE A 13 -38.92 0.17 3.02
CA ILE A 13 -39.48 -0.17 4.35
C ILE A 13 -39.62 1.15 5.11
N CYS A 14 -40.83 1.64 5.22
CA CYS A 14 -41.19 2.68 6.18
C CYS A 14 -41.16 2.09 7.59
N VAL A 15 -40.15 2.32 8.36
CA VAL A 15 -40.11 2.03 9.79
C VAL A 15 -40.71 3.23 10.51
N PHE A 16 -41.89 3.03 11.11
CA PHE A 16 -42.45 4.01 12.02
C PHE A 16 -41.56 4.15 13.25
N ALA A 17 -40.97 5.34 13.41
CA ALA A 17 -40.25 5.69 14.61
C ALA A 17 -41.22 5.82 15.79
N SER A 18 -41.20 4.86 16.68
CA SER A 18 -41.72 5.02 18.04
C SER A 18 -40.68 5.81 18.82
N CYS A 19 -41.02 7.03 19.21
CA CYS A 19 -40.25 7.81 20.17
C CYS A 19 -40.26 7.12 21.53
N GLY A 20 -39.21 6.41 21.84
CA GLY A 20 -38.84 5.98 23.18
C GLY A 20 -37.48 6.58 23.48
N ASP A 21 -37.39 7.53 24.42
CA ASP A 21 -36.16 8.04 24.98
C ASP A 21 -35.42 6.93 25.74
N ASN A 22 -34.67 6.12 25.01
CA ASN A 22 -33.64 5.26 25.60
C ASN A 22 -32.28 5.88 25.24
N ASN A 23 -31.70 6.58 26.20
CA ASN A 23 -30.30 6.92 26.24
C ASN A 23 -29.47 5.64 26.43
N ASP A 24 -29.57 4.70 25.52
CA ASP A 24 -28.60 3.64 25.36
C ASP A 24 -27.42 4.26 24.61
N HIS A 25 -26.41 4.70 25.39
CA HIS A 25 -25.09 4.89 24.87
C HIS A 25 -24.65 3.57 24.25
N VAL A 26 -24.93 3.40 22.95
CA VAL A 26 -24.31 2.36 22.14
C VAL A 26 -22.80 2.61 22.27
N LYS A 27 -22.16 1.80 23.09
CA LYS A 27 -20.71 1.76 23.19
C LYS A 27 -20.25 1.27 21.84
N GLU A 28 -19.90 2.21 20.94
CA GLU A 28 -19.27 1.85 19.66
C GLU A 28 -18.04 1.04 20.00
N THR A 29 -18.04 -0.23 19.61
CA THR A 29 -16.83 -1.05 19.69
C THR A 29 -15.79 -0.36 18.81
N PRO A 30 -14.59 -0.08 19.34
CA PRO A 30 -13.58 0.60 18.55
C PRO A 30 -13.33 -0.21 17.27
N ARG A 31 -13.46 0.45 16.13
CA ARG A 31 -13.17 -0.15 14.82
C ARG A 31 -11.74 -0.63 14.80
N SER A 32 -11.55 -1.92 14.54
CA SER A 32 -10.22 -2.52 14.36
C SER A 32 -9.95 -2.69 12.87
N VAL A 33 -8.76 -2.34 12.42
CA VAL A 33 -8.30 -2.45 11.01
C VAL A 33 -7.01 -3.24 10.99
N THR A 34 -6.85 -4.17 10.07
CA THR A 34 -5.62 -4.93 9.87
C THR A 34 -4.83 -4.36 8.69
N ILE A 35 -3.61 -3.87 8.96
CA ILE A 35 -2.71 -3.31 7.94
C ILE A 35 -1.45 -4.18 7.83
N ILE A 36 -1.16 -4.62 6.61
CA ILE A 36 0.03 -5.41 6.30
C ILE A 36 1.12 -4.48 5.75
N LEU A 37 2.27 -4.45 6.41
CA LEU A 37 3.48 -3.81 5.90
C LEU A 37 4.34 -4.84 5.17
N SER A 38 4.80 -4.56 3.96
CA SER A 38 5.74 -5.46 3.26
C SER A 38 7.01 -5.69 4.06
N LYS A 39 7.56 -4.62 4.66
CA LYS A 39 8.68 -4.70 5.60
C LYS A 39 8.63 -3.52 6.56
N GLN A 40 8.62 -3.79 7.86
CA GLN A 40 8.67 -2.72 8.86
C GLN A 40 10.04 -2.05 8.87
N ASN A 41 10.08 -0.72 8.89
CA ASN A 41 11.30 0.05 9.13
C ASN A 41 11.58 0.23 10.64
N SER A 42 12.83 0.55 10.99
CA SER A 42 13.24 0.74 12.38
C SER A 42 12.59 1.95 13.06
N SER A 43 12.21 2.98 12.30
CA SER A 43 11.61 4.20 12.82
C SER A 43 10.11 4.10 13.08
N SER A 44 9.46 3.02 12.64
CA SER A 44 7.99 2.86 12.72
C SER A 44 7.20 4.03 12.10
N SER A 45 7.80 4.79 11.18
CA SER A 45 7.24 6.02 10.62
C SER A 45 5.89 5.79 9.93
N TYR A 46 5.70 4.66 9.25
CA TYR A 46 4.42 4.31 8.62
C TYR A 46 3.30 4.14 9.64
N ARG A 47 3.59 3.48 10.76
CA ARG A 47 2.64 3.30 11.86
C ARG A 47 2.22 4.64 12.43
N HIS A 48 3.19 5.46 12.82
CA HIS A 48 2.93 6.79 13.38
C HIS A 48 2.12 7.66 12.43
N PHE A 49 2.43 7.62 11.12
CA PHE A 49 1.69 8.39 10.13
C PHE A 49 0.21 7.98 10.08
N ILE A 50 -0.08 6.70 9.96
CA ILE A 50 -1.46 6.19 9.85
C ILE A 50 -2.22 6.37 11.17
N GLU A 51 -1.62 6.04 12.32
CA GLU A 51 -2.23 6.17 13.64
C GLU A 51 -2.59 7.62 13.99
N ASN A 52 -1.87 8.60 13.43
CA ASN A 52 -2.18 10.02 13.62
C ASN A 52 -3.34 10.52 12.75
N ILE A 53 -3.75 9.78 11.70
CA ILE A 53 -4.89 10.16 10.86
C ILE A 53 -6.19 10.06 11.67
N ASP A 54 -6.38 8.95 12.38
CA ASP A 54 -7.52 8.74 13.28
C ASP A 54 -7.09 7.92 14.50
N PRO A 55 -6.79 8.56 15.62
CA PRO A 55 -6.36 7.87 16.84
C PRO A 55 -7.42 7.00 17.49
N THR A 56 -8.67 7.05 17.03
CA THR A 56 -9.77 6.23 17.58
C THR A 56 -9.80 4.83 16.97
N ILE A 57 -9.12 4.62 15.83
CA ILE A 57 -9.04 3.35 15.15
C ILE A 57 -7.93 2.50 15.79
N LYS A 58 -8.28 1.28 16.22
CA LYS A 58 -7.29 0.30 16.64
C LYS A 58 -6.72 -0.41 15.43
N ILE A 59 -5.40 -0.31 15.20
CA ILE A 59 -4.74 -0.94 14.07
C ILE A 59 -3.96 -2.18 14.51
N ASN A 60 -4.25 -3.30 13.86
CA ASN A 60 -3.46 -4.51 13.93
C ASN A 60 -2.40 -4.49 12.82
N TRP A 61 -1.13 -4.44 13.21
CA TRP A 61 -0.01 -4.31 12.28
C TRP A 61 0.67 -5.65 12.03
N ILE A 62 0.73 -6.08 10.78
CA ILE A 62 1.43 -7.30 10.37
C ILE A 62 2.68 -6.92 9.57
N ASN A 63 3.84 -7.44 9.98
CA ASN A 63 5.09 -7.31 9.21
C ASN A 63 5.29 -8.55 8.34
N ALA A 64 4.88 -8.47 7.07
CA ALA A 64 4.92 -9.59 6.16
C ALA A 64 6.32 -10.20 6.00
N TYR A 65 7.38 -9.38 6.05
CA TYR A 65 8.76 -9.85 5.87
C TYR A 65 9.23 -10.86 6.91
N THR A 66 8.68 -10.78 8.13
CA THR A 66 9.02 -11.67 9.26
C THR A 66 7.94 -12.69 9.58
N THR A 67 6.76 -12.55 9.03
CA THR A 67 5.64 -13.47 9.21
C THR A 67 5.85 -14.70 8.32
N PRO A 68 5.74 -15.92 8.86
CA PRO A 68 5.79 -17.14 8.04
C PRO A 68 4.72 -17.13 6.96
N LEU A 69 5.04 -17.66 5.76
CA LEU A 69 4.13 -17.62 4.62
C LEU A 69 2.76 -18.24 4.91
N SER A 70 2.73 -19.36 5.64
CA SER A 70 1.47 -20.02 6.03
C SER A 70 0.58 -19.17 6.93
N GLN A 71 1.16 -18.35 7.78
CA GLN A 71 0.43 -17.40 8.60
C GLN A 71 0.05 -16.16 7.79
N LEU A 72 0.96 -15.65 6.95
CA LEU A 72 0.72 -14.47 6.13
C LEU A 72 -0.48 -14.67 5.18
N THR A 73 -0.66 -15.88 4.63
CA THR A 73 -1.82 -16.21 3.79
C THR A 73 -3.14 -16.01 4.54
N VAL A 74 -3.20 -16.41 5.81
CA VAL A 74 -4.39 -16.21 6.65
C VAL A 74 -4.61 -14.73 6.97
N GLU A 75 -3.53 -14.01 7.33
CA GLU A 75 -3.59 -12.58 7.66
C GLU A 75 -4.02 -11.72 6.45
N LEU A 76 -3.67 -12.15 5.24
CA LEU A 76 -4.06 -11.49 4.01
C LEU A 76 -5.57 -11.57 3.75
N GLU A 77 -6.23 -12.66 4.11
CA GLU A 77 -7.68 -12.81 3.93
C GLU A 77 -8.48 -11.77 4.73
N ASP A 78 -7.95 -11.34 5.89
CA ASP A 78 -8.57 -10.38 6.80
C ASP A 78 -7.93 -8.97 6.70
N ALA A 79 -7.08 -8.72 5.70
CA ALA A 79 -6.39 -7.45 5.55
C ALA A 79 -7.30 -6.34 5.02
N ASP A 80 -7.39 -5.23 5.75
CA ASP A 80 -8.08 -4.01 5.31
C ASP A 80 -7.19 -3.11 4.42
N GLY A 81 -5.87 -3.33 4.43
CA GLY A 81 -4.93 -2.58 3.61
C GLY A 81 -3.52 -3.13 3.62
N ILE A 82 -2.80 -2.86 2.54
CA ILE A 82 -1.40 -3.27 2.35
C ILE A 82 -0.54 -2.04 2.08
N ILE A 83 0.64 -1.96 2.70
CA ILE A 83 1.61 -0.91 2.45
C ILE A 83 2.92 -1.53 1.99
N LEU A 84 3.29 -1.29 0.73
CA LEU A 84 4.63 -1.57 0.23
C LEU A 84 5.56 -0.43 0.64
N THR A 85 6.49 -0.74 1.54
CA THR A 85 7.31 0.28 2.19
C THR A 85 8.56 0.64 1.40
N GLY A 86 9.23 1.73 1.76
CA GLY A 86 10.55 2.10 1.23
C GLY A 86 11.65 1.11 1.57
N GLY A 87 12.80 1.20 0.93
CA GLY A 87 13.91 0.30 1.20
C GLY A 87 14.97 0.25 0.10
N VAL A 88 15.69 -0.85 0.05
CA VAL A 88 16.77 -1.15 -0.90
C VAL A 88 16.26 -1.35 -2.33
N ASP A 89 17.15 -1.40 -3.31
CA ASP A 89 16.79 -1.44 -4.72
C ASP A 89 16.06 -2.75 -5.11
N ILE A 90 15.25 -2.65 -6.15
CA ILE A 90 14.56 -3.76 -6.78
C ILE A 90 15.53 -4.47 -7.72
N HIS A 91 15.46 -5.80 -7.81
CA HIS A 91 16.32 -6.55 -8.71
C HIS A 91 16.12 -6.11 -10.16
N PRO A 92 17.18 -5.64 -10.86
CA PRO A 92 17.04 -5.04 -12.19
C PRO A 92 16.56 -6.02 -13.26
N GLY A 93 16.71 -7.30 -13.04
CA GLY A 93 16.14 -8.34 -13.90
C GLY A 93 14.61 -8.29 -14.00
N LEU A 94 13.92 -7.75 -13.00
CA LEU A 94 12.45 -7.64 -13.00
C LEU A 94 11.94 -6.56 -13.97
N TYR A 95 12.80 -5.64 -14.40
CA TYR A 95 12.43 -4.57 -15.35
C TYR A 95 13.34 -4.52 -16.59
N GLY A 96 13.88 -5.69 -16.99
CA GLY A 96 14.60 -5.87 -18.26
C GLY A 96 16.07 -5.49 -18.24
N ASN A 97 16.66 -5.18 -17.09
CA ASN A 97 18.06 -4.74 -16.94
C ASN A 97 18.91 -5.74 -16.13
N ALA A 98 18.79 -7.04 -16.41
CA ALA A 98 19.42 -8.12 -15.62
C ALA A 98 20.94 -7.99 -15.45
N PHE A 99 21.63 -7.33 -16.38
CA PHE A 99 23.09 -7.13 -16.33
C PHE A 99 23.52 -5.92 -15.50
N ASP A 100 22.60 -5.10 -15.04
CA ASP A 100 22.88 -3.84 -14.33
C ASP A 100 22.99 -3.98 -12.80
N THR A 101 23.10 -5.20 -12.28
CA THR A 101 23.20 -5.45 -10.82
C THR A 101 24.40 -4.73 -10.18
N ILE A 102 25.48 -4.48 -10.94
CA ILE A 102 26.68 -3.77 -10.44
C ILE A 102 26.37 -2.28 -10.17
N ARG A 103 25.41 -1.71 -10.90
CA ARG A 103 25.05 -0.29 -10.78
C ARG A 103 23.94 -0.04 -9.78
N CYS A 104 23.22 -1.09 -9.37
CA CYS A 104 22.23 -1.03 -8.31
C CYS A 104 22.90 -1.04 -6.94
N GLY A 105 22.18 -0.54 -5.93
CA GLY A 105 22.56 -0.72 -4.53
C GLY A 105 22.29 -2.15 -4.05
N THR A 106 22.08 -2.31 -2.75
CA THR A 106 21.73 -3.61 -2.18
C THR A 106 20.36 -4.07 -2.70
N ILE A 107 20.27 -5.34 -3.08
CA ILE A 107 19.05 -5.98 -3.57
C ILE A 107 18.54 -6.96 -2.51
N ASP A 108 17.22 -7.04 -2.33
CA ASP A 108 16.54 -7.97 -1.41
C ASP A 108 15.52 -8.79 -2.22
N SER A 109 15.99 -9.85 -2.89
CA SER A 109 15.15 -10.70 -3.75
C SER A 109 14.02 -11.40 -2.99
N LYS A 110 14.24 -11.75 -1.71
CA LYS A 110 13.17 -12.27 -0.86
C LYS A 110 12.01 -11.27 -0.74
N ARG A 111 12.36 -10.00 -0.66
CA ARG A 111 11.36 -8.93 -0.57
C ARG A 111 10.66 -8.69 -1.91
N ASP A 112 11.38 -8.82 -3.03
CA ASP A 112 10.77 -8.73 -4.36
C ASP A 112 9.70 -9.81 -4.55
N GLU A 113 10.00 -11.06 -4.18
CA GLU A 113 9.05 -12.18 -4.22
C GLU A 113 7.86 -11.96 -3.29
N LEU A 114 8.12 -11.51 -2.06
CA LEU A 114 7.07 -11.20 -1.09
C LEU A 114 6.12 -10.10 -1.60
N GLU A 115 6.67 -9.00 -2.12
CA GLU A 115 5.85 -7.89 -2.61
C GLU A 115 5.07 -8.27 -3.87
N THR A 116 5.56 -9.19 -4.69
CA THR A 116 4.76 -9.82 -5.76
C THR A 116 3.53 -10.51 -5.18
N THR A 117 3.70 -11.37 -4.17
CA THR A 117 2.58 -12.06 -3.51
C THR A 117 1.57 -11.09 -2.90
N LEU A 118 2.05 -9.99 -2.28
CA LEU A 118 1.16 -8.98 -1.70
C LEU A 118 0.35 -8.23 -2.78
N LEU A 119 0.96 -7.93 -3.92
CA LEU A 119 0.27 -7.28 -5.05
C LEU A 119 -0.71 -8.21 -5.76
N ASP A 120 -0.34 -9.50 -5.96
CA ASP A 120 -1.25 -10.50 -6.49
C ASP A 120 -2.53 -10.54 -5.65
N HIS A 121 -2.38 -10.67 -4.32
CA HIS A 121 -3.51 -10.66 -3.40
C HIS A 121 -4.32 -9.35 -3.48
N ALA A 122 -3.66 -8.19 -3.45
CA ALA A 122 -4.33 -6.90 -3.50
C ALA A 122 -5.20 -6.74 -4.76
N LEU A 123 -4.70 -7.21 -5.91
CA LEU A 123 -5.43 -7.13 -7.17
C LEU A 123 -6.58 -8.14 -7.26
N GLU A 124 -6.39 -9.34 -6.72
CA GLU A 124 -7.42 -10.39 -6.73
C GLU A 124 -8.57 -10.09 -5.77
N SER A 125 -8.25 -9.61 -4.55
CA SER A 125 -9.24 -9.32 -3.50
C SER A 125 -9.83 -7.92 -3.57
N GLY A 126 -9.16 -6.98 -4.27
CA GLY A 126 -9.50 -5.56 -4.25
C GLY A 126 -9.05 -4.84 -2.98
N THR A 127 -8.17 -5.43 -2.17
CA THR A 127 -7.62 -4.82 -0.96
C THR A 127 -6.81 -3.56 -1.31
N PRO A 128 -7.09 -2.40 -0.70
CA PRO A 128 -6.34 -1.17 -0.94
C PRO A 128 -4.83 -1.36 -0.72
N CYS A 129 -4.02 -0.91 -1.68
CA CYS A 129 -2.57 -1.03 -1.59
C CYS A 129 -1.88 0.32 -1.82
N LEU A 130 -1.00 0.71 -0.90
CA LEU A 130 -0.20 1.94 -0.97
C LEU A 130 1.28 1.60 -1.17
N GLY A 131 1.90 2.13 -2.23
CA GLY A 131 3.35 2.05 -2.45
C GLY A 131 4.06 3.34 -2.02
N VAL A 132 5.10 3.23 -1.20
CA VAL A 132 5.90 4.37 -0.75
C VAL A 132 7.35 4.19 -1.17
N CYS A 133 7.94 5.18 -1.87
CA CYS A 133 9.31 5.16 -2.37
C CYS A 133 9.58 3.87 -3.18
N ARG A 134 10.40 2.93 -2.67
CA ARG A 134 10.62 1.62 -3.29
C ARG A 134 9.30 0.89 -3.61
N GLY A 135 8.32 0.94 -2.71
CA GLY A 135 7.02 0.28 -2.93
C GLY A 135 6.30 0.82 -4.16
N LEU A 136 6.31 2.13 -4.40
CA LEU A 136 5.78 2.73 -5.63
C LEU A 136 6.56 2.29 -6.87
N GLN A 137 7.88 2.22 -6.78
CA GLN A 137 8.73 1.71 -7.86
C GLN A 137 8.41 0.24 -8.16
N PHE A 138 8.19 -0.58 -7.12
CA PHE A 138 7.82 -1.98 -7.28
C PHE A 138 6.46 -2.15 -7.96
N MET A 139 5.46 -1.37 -7.59
CA MET A 139 4.16 -1.35 -8.27
C MET A 139 4.30 -1.01 -9.75
N ASN A 140 5.13 -0.02 -10.10
CA ASN A 140 5.41 0.32 -11.50
C ASN A 140 6.02 -0.86 -12.26
N VAL A 141 7.02 -1.52 -11.68
CA VAL A 141 7.68 -2.70 -12.28
C VAL A 141 6.70 -3.86 -12.43
N TYR A 142 5.94 -4.15 -11.38
CA TYR A 142 4.93 -5.22 -11.38
C TYR A 142 3.87 -5.02 -12.49
N MET A 143 3.49 -3.78 -12.75
CA MET A 143 2.56 -3.42 -13.84
C MET A 143 3.22 -3.36 -15.23
N GLY A 144 4.46 -3.85 -15.37
CA GLY A 144 5.19 -3.90 -16.63
C GLY A 144 5.97 -2.64 -16.99
N GLY A 145 6.09 -1.70 -16.06
CA GLY A 145 6.94 -0.53 -16.20
C GLY A 145 8.42 -0.85 -15.99
N SER A 146 9.29 0.13 -16.21
CA SER A 146 10.73 0.02 -16.00
C SER A 146 11.27 1.13 -15.10
N LEU A 147 12.51 0.97 -14.64
CA LEU A 147 13.23 1.93 -13.82
C LEU A 147 14.60 2.25 -14.45
N HIS A 148 15.13 3.41 -14.13
CA HIS A 148 16.54 3.68 -14.32
C HIS A 148 17.33 3.00 -13.20
N PRO A 149 18.23 2.04 -13.51
CA PRO A 149 18.97 1.29 -12.48
C PRO A 149 19.85 2.18 -11.60
N HIS A 150 20.28 3.31 -12.15
CA HIS A 150 21.11 4.28 -11.46
C HIS A 150 20.81 5.69 -11.97
N LEU A 151 20.55 6.62 -11.07
CA LEU A 151 20.44 8.03 -11.43
C LEU A 151 21.84 8.59 -11.69
N PRO A 152 22.06 9.33 -12.80
CA PRO A 152 23.33 9.98 -13.05
C PRO A 152 23.76 10.89 -11.88
N ASP A 153 25.06 11.00 -11.64
CA ASP A 153 25.60 11.82 -10.55
C ASP A 153 25.11 13.27 -10.60
N THR A 154 24.88 13.80 -11.80
CA THR A 154 24.30 15.13 -12.02
C THR A 154 22.88 15.29 -11.47
N LEU A 155 22.13 14.19 -11.32
CA LEU A 155 20.77 14.17 -10.74
C LEU A 155 20.78 13.73 -9.27
N SER A 156 21.85 13.07 -8.82
CA SER A 156 21.93 12.59 -7.43
C SER A 156 21.91 13.73 -6.42
N ASP A 157 22.53 14.86 -6.75
CA ASP A 157 22.55 16.06 -5.92
C ASP A 157 21.18 16.71 -5.71
N ILE A 158 20.25 16.48 -6.64
CA ILE A 158 18.85 16.96 -6.55
C ILE A 158 18.02 16.07 -5.62
N HIS A 159 18.31 14.75 -5.61
CA HIS A 159 17.51 13.77 -4.88
C HIS A 159 18.13 13.30 -3.57
N ARG A 160 19.41 13.53 -3.35
CA ARG A 160 20.10 13.19 -2.10
C ARG A 160 20.59 14.44 -1.42
N GLY A 161 20.05 14.70 -0.23
CA GLY A 161 20.51 15.82 0.59
C GLY A 161 21.99 15.66 0.95
N LYS A 162 22.73 16.78 0.96
CA LYS A 162 24.09 16.83 1.47
C LYS A 162 24.06 16.93 2.99
N ASN A 163 24.96 16.23 3.68
CA ASN A 163 25.12 16.30 5.14
C ASN A 163 23.87 15.88 5.95
N GLY A 164 23.07 14.92 5.45
CA GLY A 164 21.90 14.41 6.17
C GLY A 164 20.68 15.35 6.15
N GLN A 165 20.70 16.40 5.34
CA GLN A 165 19.54 17.26 5.10
C GLN A 165 18.62 16.64 4.06
N SER A 166 17.32 16.82 4.23
CA SER A 166 16.34 16.49 3.20
C SER A 166 16.47 17.44 2.01
N THR A 167 16.27 16.95 0.80
CA THR A 167 16.11 17.78 -0.39
C THR A 167 14.64 17.98 -0.69
N GLU A 168 14.28 19.19 -1.07
CA GLU A 168 12.96 19.52 -1.58
C GLU A 168 13.11 20.02 -3.03
N HIS A 169 12.18 19.61 -3.88
CA HIS A 169 12.10 20.10 -5.25
C HIS A 169 10.63 20.20 -5.68
N GLU A 170 10.36 21.11 -6.58
CA GLU A 170 9.03 21.29 -7.14
C GLU A 170 8.67 20.14 -8.09
N ILE A 171 7.42 19.70 -8.03
CA ILE A 171 6.83 18.77 -8.99
C ILE A 171 5.67 19.44 -9.70
N TYR A 172 5.54 19.20 -11.00
CA TYR A 172 4.43 19.71 -11.80
C TYR A 172 3.55 18.56 -12.25
N VAL A 173 2.28 18.61 -11.87
CA VAL A 173 1.28 17.67 -12.37
C VAL A 173 0.87 18.11 -13.77
N THR A 174 1.34 17.41 -14.79
CA THR A 174 1.08 17.74 -16.19
C THR A 174 -0.28 17.27 -16.68
N LYS A 175 -0.89 16.27 -16.02
CA LYS A 175 -2.23 15.78 -16.32
C LYS A 175 -2.85 15.22 -15.04
N ALA A 176 -4.02 15.72 -14.63
CA ALA A 176 -4.81 15.06 -13.61
C ALA A 176 -5.30 13.71 -14.19
N LEU A 177 -4.94 12.61 -13.54
CA LEU A 177 -5.57 11.32 -13.81
C LEU A 177 -7.02 11.45 -13.37
N GLY A 178 -7.94 11.24 -14.29
CA GLY A 178 -9.35 11.58 -14.23
C GLY A 178 -10.05 11.31 -12.91
N ALA A 179 -10.93 12.26 -12.58
CA ALA A 179 -11.99 12.05 -11.62
C ALA A 179 -13.08 11.14 -12.24
#